data_77ec78c4cabd97b21f3796d37c96945c
#
_entry.id   77ec78c4cabd97b21f3796d37c96945c
#
_cell.length_a   1.000
_cell.length_b   1.000
_cell.length_c   1.000
_cell.angle_alpha   90.00
_cell.angle_beta   90.00
_cell.angle_gamma   90.00
#
_symmetry.space_group_name_H-M   'P 1'
#
loop_
_entity.id
_entity.type
_entity.pdbx_description
1 polymer ?
#
loop_
_entity_poly.entity_id
_entity_poly.type
_entity_poly.pdbx_seq_one_letter_code
_entity_poly.pdbx_strand_id
1 'polypeptide(L)'
;MAEIAIEATEVPAQLPNMRVAVLGAGKMGGILLQAFLKENLFSPDRIHATVGHAERALALSTQWGVDVGTDNLAAVRQADLILVGVKPFQVPDLIAEIRPALTREKAIVSFAASVKTRAIEEAAGMEIAVIRAMPNTPSALGAGVAALCRGRFVSDEKMDLAHRIFETVGRTVVVDEKHMDAVTGLSGSGPAYVYIIIEALAEAGVKVGLPRDIATLLAAQTAYGSAKMVLETGYHPALLKDAVTTPAGCTIDGILELEEGGLRVALIKAVMRATERAKQLAAG
;
A
#
# COMPACT_ATOMS: atom_id res chain seq x y z
N MET A 1 -8.20 -25.74 -15.24
CA MET A 1 -8.31 -24.32 -14.90
C MET A 1 -8.75 -24.29 -13.44
N ALA A 2 -7.87 -23.88 -12.52
CA ALA A 2 -8.25 -23.75 -11.12
C ALA A 2 -9.14 -22.51 -10.98
N GLU A 3 -10.36 -22.70 -10.55
CA GLU A 3 -11.29 -21.67 -10.15
C GLU A 3 -10.70 -21.00 -8.90
N ILE A 4 -10.15 -19.78 -9.07
CA ILE A 4 -9.84 -18.95 -7.92
C ILE A 4 -11.19 -18.40 -7.44
N ALA A 5 -11.80 -19.10 -6.50
CA ALA A 5 -12.96 -18.60 -5.77
C ALA A 5 -12.51 -17.32 -5.02
N ILE A 6 -12.94 -16.17 -5.50
CA ILE A 6 -12.84 -14.93 -4.76
C ILE A 6 -14.00 -14.94 -3.78
N GLU A 7 -13.77 -15.48 -2.59
CA GLU A 7 -14.68 -15.29 -1.48
C GLU A 7 -14.82 -13.77 -1.23
N ALA A 8 -16.05 -13.29 -1.21
CA ALA A 8 -16.36 -11.96 -0.73
C ALA A 8 -15.90 -11.90 0.73
N THR A 9 -14.85 -11.13 1.01
CA THR A 9 -14.32 -10.96 2.35
C THR A 9 -15.42 -10.32 3.22
N GLU A 10 -15.87 -11.06 4.23
CA GLU A 10 -16.62 -10.48 5.34
C GLU A 10 -15.83 -9.29 5.90
N VAL A 11 -16.55 -8.23 6.29
CA VAL A 11 -15.95 -7.04 6.91
C VAL A 11 -15.04 -7.50 8.05
N PRO A 12 -13.75 -7.14 8.03
CA PRO A 12 -12.81 -7.64 9.03
C PRO A 12 -13.30 -7.32 10.43
N ALA A 13 -13.24 -8.31 11.32
CA ALA A 13 -13.63 -8.13 12.70
C ALA A 13 -12.87 -6.94 13.30
N GLN A 14 -13.60 -5.99 13.89
CA GLN A 14 -13.03 -4.86 14.61
C GLN A 14 -12.01 -5.36 15.64
N LEU A 15 -10.94 -4.58 15.85
CA LEU A 15 -9.89 -4.82 16.84
C LEU A 15 -9.91 -3.73 17.92
N PRO A 16 -11.06 -3.49 18.60
CA PRO A 16 -11.25 -2.31 19.44
C PRO A 16 -10.36 -2.32 20.69
N ASN A 17 -9.93 -3.50 21.14
CA ASN A 17 -9.11 -3.65 22.33
C ASN A 17 -7.60 -3.60 22.05
N MET A 18 -7.17 -3.63 20.80
CA MET A 18 -5.76 -3.59 20.42
C MET A 18 -5.21 -2.17 20.55
N ARG A 19 -4.06 -2.03 21.19
CA ARG A 19 -3.31 -0.77 21.25
C ARG A 19 -2.29 -0.69 20.13
N VAL A 20 -2.31 0.40 19.39
CA VAL A 20 -1.49 0.57 18.18
C VAL A 20 -0.62 1.80 18.29
N ALA A 21 0.68 1.63 18.10
CA ALA A 21 1.61 2.73 17.88
C ALA A 21 1.84 2.92 16.38
N VAL A 22 1.65 4.14 15.85
CA VAL A 22 1.94 4.49 14.45
C VAL A 22 3.15 5.42 14.44
N LEU A 23 4.33 4.84 14.26
CA LEU A 23 5.60 5.58 14.29
C LEU A 23 5.90 6.17 12.91
N GLY A 24 5.85 7.51 12.81
CA GLY A 24 5.97 8.22 11.57
C GLY A 24 4.64 8.34 10.80
N ALA A 25 3.66 9.02 11.39
CA ALA A 25 2.38 9.35 10.75
C ALA A 25 2.56 10.43 9.65
N GLY A 26 3.47 10.15 8.72
CA GLY A 26 3.72 10.92 7.50
C GLY A 26 2.65 10.66 6.43
N LYS A 27 3.03 10.71 5.14
CA LYS A 27 2.06 10.54 4.04
C LYS A 27 1.37 9.17 4.10
N MET A 28 2.14 8.07 4.10
CA MET A 28 1.56 6.72 4.10
C MET A 28 0.98 6.34 5.47
N GLY A 29 1.71 6.61 6.57
CA GLY A 29 1.21 6.35 7.92
C GLY A 29 -0.09 7.08 8.22
N GLY A 30 -0.22 8.34 7.78
CA GLY A 30 -1.45 9.11 7.91
C GLY A 30 -2.60 8.58 7.04
N ILE A 31 -2.32 8.12 5.80
CA ILE A 31 -3.32 7.46 4.95
C ILE A 31 -3.87 6.22 5.63
N LEU A 32 -3.00 5.33 6.10
CA LEU A 32 -3.41 4.09 6.76
C LEU A 32 -4.18 4.38 8.05
N LEU A 33 -3.66 5.28 8.89
CA LEU A 33 -4.33 5.64 10.14
C LEU A 33 -5.74 6.17 9.90
N GLN A 34 -5.91 7.11 8.97
CA GLN A 34 -7.24 7.66 8.65
C GLN A 34 -8.17 6.60 8.07
N ALA A 35 -7.67 5.70 7.24
CA ALA A 35 -8.46 4.59 6.71
C ALA A 35 -8.89 3.63 7.82
N PHE A 36 -8.01 3.28 8.75
CA PHE A 36 -8.33 2.44 9.91
C PHE A 36 -9.38 3.09 10.83
N LEU A 37 -9.29 4.41 11.04
CA LEU A 37 -10.29 5.15 11.80
C LEU A 37 -11.64 5.17 11.10
N LYS A 38 -11.67 5.40 9.80
CA LYS A 38 -12.89 5.41 8.97
C LYS A 38 -13.61 4.06 9.00
N GLU A 39 -12.86 2.98 8.94
CA GLU A 39 -13.40 1.61 8.98
C GLU A 39 -13.65 1.12 10.43
N ASN A 40 -13.42 1.96 11.45
CA ASN A 40 -13.54 1.62 12.87
C ASN A 40 -12.75 0.36 13.27
N LEU A 41 -11.59 0.14 12.65
CA LEU A 41 -10.75 -1.03 12.93
C LEU A 41 -10.19 -1.00 14.33
N PHE A 42 -9.73 0.16 14.79
CA PHE A 42 -9.22 0.41 16.14
C PHE A 42 -10.00 1.52 16.81
N SER A 43 -10.15 1.44 18.13
CA SER A 43 -10.71 2.53 18.92
C SER A 43 -9.72 3.72 18.96
N PRO A 44 -10.16 4.98 18.71
CA PRO A 44 -9.27 6.14 18.68
C PRO A 44 -8.41 6.33 19.93
N ASP A 45 -8.96 6.01 21.12
CA ASP A 45 -8.26 6.07 22.41
C ASP A 45 -7.17 4.99 22.57
N ARG A 46 -7.10 4.02 21.66
CA ARG A 46 -6.09 2.95 21.61
C ARG A 46 -4.99 3.21 20.60
N ILE A 47 -5.04 4.33 19.89
CA ILE A 47 -4.04 4.70 18.89
C ILE A 47 -3.16 5.80 19.44
N HIS A 48 -1.84 5.56 19.41
CA HIS A 48 -0.84 6.59 19.65
C HIS A 48 0.03 6.73 18.39
N ALA A 49 -0.05 7.88 17.73
CA ALA A 49 0.75 8.15 16.55
C ALA A 49 1.92 9.09 16.89
N THR A 50 3.00 9.02 16.10
CA THR A 50 4.13 9.95 16.27
C THR A 50 4.51 10.63 14.96
N VAL A 51 5.01 11.85 15.09
CA VAL A 51 5.60 12.65 14.00
C VAL A 51 6.86 13.35 14.50
N GLY A 52 7.70 13.84 13.58
CA GLY A 52 8.98 14.45 13.94
C GLY A 52 8.91 15.86 14.57
N HIS A 53 7.74 16.53 14.57
CA HIS A 53 7.61 17.93 15.03
C HIS A 53 6.36 18.13 15.87
N ALA A 54 6.49 18.79 17.02
CA ALA A 54 5.42 18.99 17.99
C ALA A 54 4.24 19.81 17.43
N GLU A 55 4.50 20.84 16.64
CA GLU A 55 3.46 21.65 15.99
C GLU A 55 2.57 20.78 15.07
N ARG A 56 3.20 19.87 14.31
CA ARG A 56 2.48 18.92 13.46
C ARG A 56 1.70 17.89 14.27
N ALA A 57 2.25 17.45 15.40
CA ALA A 57 1.57 16.52 16.30
C ALA A 57 0.24 17.11 16.78
N LEU A 58 0.25 18.35 17.28
CA LEU A 58 -0.95 19.03 17.75
C LEU A 58 -2.03 19.18 16.66
N ALA A 59 -1.61 19.61 15.46
CA ALA A 59 -2.51 19.78 14.32
C ALA A 59 -3.18 18.45 13.93
N LEU A 60 -2.40 17.36 13.86
CA LEU A 60 -2.91 16.04 13.48
C LEU A 60 -3.76 15.39 14.58
N SER A 61 -3.41 15.60 15.87
CA SER A 61 -4.22 15.14 16.98
C SER A 61 -5.62 15.75 16.95
N THR A 62 -5.72 17.06 16.70
CA THR A 62 -7.00 17.76 16.54
C THR A 62 -7.76 17.26 15.30
N GLN A 63 -7.05 17.05 14.19
CA GLN A 63 -7.68 16.62 12.93
C GLN A 63 -8.21 15.19 12.97
N TRP A 64 -7.49 14.27 13.61
CA TRP A 64 -7.78 12.83 13.58
C TRP A 64 -8.52 12.32 14.82
N GLY A 65 -8.54 13.12 15.90
CA GLY A 65 -9.15 12.71 17.17
C GLY A 65 -8.41 11.58 17.88
N VAL A 66 -7.10 11.44 17.64
CA VAL A 66 -6.22 10.44 18.27
C VAL A 66 -5.06 11.13 18.98
N ASP A 67 -4.40 10.42 19.89
CA ASP A 67 -3.19 10.91 20.51
C ASP A 67 -2.04 10.92 19.50
N VAL A 68 -1.48 12.11 19.25
CA VAL A 68 -0.31 12.29 18.35
C VAL A 68 0.77 13.05 19.11
N GLY A 69 1.94 12.44 19.24
CA GLY A 69 3.09 13.01 19.92
C GLY A 69 4.38 12.96 19.09
N THR A 70 5.51 13.15 19.80
CA THR A 70 6.85 13.03 19.22
C THR A 70 7.72 11.96 19.91
N ASP A 71 7.22 11.35 20.99
CA ASP A 71 7.94 10.35 21.78
C ASP A 71 7.57 8.94 21.30
N ASN A 72 8.45 8.34 20.49
CA ASN A 72 8.27 6.99 19.96
C ASN A 72 8.30 5.93 21.06
N LEU A 73 9.16 6.11 22.06
CA LEU A 73 9.31 5.15 23.15
C LEU A 73 8.04 5.09 24.02
N ALA A 74 7.47 6.25 24.36
CA ALA A 74 6.20 6.34 25.08
C ALA A 74 5.05 5.67 24.31
N ALA A 75 4.95 5.91 23.01
CA ALA A 75 3.95 5.28 22.14
C ALA A 75 4.04 3.76 22.15
N VAL A 76 5.27 3.21 22.05
CA VAL A 76 5.49 1.76 21.98
C VAL A 76 5.26 1.05 23.31
N ARG A 77 5.51 1.70 24.45
CA ARG A 77 5.34 1.07 25.77
C ARG A 77 3.97 0.43 25.96
N GLN A 78 2.93 1.08 25.49
CA GLN A 78 1.54 0.63 25.65
C GLN A 78 1.00 -0.16 24.45
N ALA A 79 1.71 -0.18 23.33
CA ALA A 79 1.23 -0.79 22.08
C ALA A 79 1.43 -2.31 22.08
N ASP A 80 0.47 -3.02 21.49
CA ASP A 80 0.54 -4.43 21.12
C ASP A 80 1.08 -4.57 19.69
N LEU A 81 0.70 -3.62 18.83
CA LEU A 81 1.09 -3.53 17.44
C LEU A 81 1.83 -2.21 17.16
N ILE A 82 2.96 -2.31 16.46
CA ILE A 82 3.81 -1.17 16.11
C ILE A 82 3.87 -1.04 14.59
N LEU A 83 3.27 0.02 14.05
CA LEU A 83 3.30 0.34 12.64
C LEU A 83 4.44 1.31 12.37
N VAL A 84 5.42 0.91 11.54
CA VAL A 84 6.62 1.72 11.25
C VAL A 84 6.52 2.33 9.86
N GLY A 85 6.36 3.66 9.81
CA GLY A 85 6.16 4.45 8.59
C GLY A 85 7.12 5.62 8.43
N VAL A 86 8.27 5.61 9.13
CA VAL A 86 9.35 6.58 8.94
C VAL A 86 10.08 6.36 7.62
N LYS A 87 10.95 7.28 7.24
CA LYS A 87 11.80 7.11 6.06
C LYS A 87 12.73 5.90 6.23
N PRO A 88 13.06 5.16 5.17
CA PRO A 88 13.85 3.94 5.26
C PRO A 88 15.14 4.08 6.05
N PHE A 89 15.90 5.15 5.85
CA PHE A 89 17.17 5.41 6.53
C PHE A 89 17.02 5.69 8.03
N GLN A 90 15.83 6.03 8.51
CA GLN A 90 15.55 6.28 9.93
C GLN A 90 15.16 5.01 10.69
N VAL A 91 14.85 3.91 10.00
CA VAL A 91 14.32 2.70 10.64
C VAL A 91 15.32 2.09 11.65
N PRO A 92 16.62 1.94 11.34
CA PRO A 92 17.56 1.38 12.32
C PRO A 92 17.62 2.18 13.63
N ASP A 93 17.72 3.50 13.54
CA ASP A 93 17.77 4.39 14.69
C ASP A 93 16.47 4.37 15.49
N LEU A 94 15.32 4.37 14.81
CA LEU A 94 14.01 4.25 15.44
C LEU A 94 13.88 2.94 16.21
N ILE A 95 14.28 1.81 15.61
CA ILE A 95 14.19 0.51 16.29
C ILE A 95 15.13 0.46 17.50
N ALA A 96 16.33 1.04 17.41
CA ALA A 96 17.25 1.16 18.55
C ALA A 96 16.65 2.05 19.66
N GLU A 97 16.01 3.16 19.33
CA GLU A 97 15.31 4.06 20.26
C GLU A 97 14.21 3.34 21.04
N ILE A 98 13.34 2.60 20.36
CA ILE A 98 12.18 1.94 20.97
C ILE A 98 12.51 0.59 21.61
N ARG A 99 13.73 0.06 21.42
CA ARG A 99 14.17 -1.25 21.91
C ARG A 99 13.84 -1.51 23.38
N PRO A 100 14.00 -0.55 24.34
CA PRO A 100 13.68 -0.77 25.75
C PRO A 100 12.18 -1.06 26.02
N ALA A 101 11.29 -0.78 25.07
CA ALA A 101 9.85 -1.04 25.18
C ALA A 101 9.38 -2.24 24.34
N LEU A 102 10.27 -2.89 23.59
CA LEU A 102 9.93 -4.08 22.80
C LEU A 102 9.80 -5.32 23.71
N THR A 103 8.84 -6.17 23.37
CA THR A 103 8.67 -7.50 23.98
C THR A 103 8.34 -8.53 22.90
N ARG A 104 8.44 -9.83 23.20
CA ARG A 104 8.16 -10.92 22.25
C ARG A 104 6.68 -11.00 21.83
N GLU A 105 5.79 -10.51 22.67
CA GLU A 105 4.33 -10.50 22.44
C GLU A 105 3.93 -9.47 21.39
N LYS A 106 4.69 -8.37 21.30
CA LYS A 106 4.42 -7.30 20.33
C LYS A 106 4.71 -7.75 18.89
N ALA A 107 4.14 -7.02 17.94
CA ALA A 107 4.44 -7.19 16.53
C ALA A 107 4.83 -5.84 15.91
N ILE A 108 5.81 -5.87 15.02
CA ILE A 108 6.22 -4.73 14.20
C ILE A 108 5.73 -4.99 12.78
N VAL A 109 4.96 -4.04 12.22
CA VAL A 109 4.63 -4.02 10.80
C VAL A 109 5.30 -2.80 10.18
N SER A 110 6.32 -3.03 9.36
CA SER A 110 7.06 -1.96 8.70
C SER A 110 6.60 -1.81 7.25
N PHE A 111 6.17 -0.61 6.90
CA PHE A 111 5.92 -0.20 5.51
C PHE A 111 6.96 0.79 4.98
N ALA A 112 8.12 0.84 5.61
CA ALA A 112 9.29 1.53 5.09
C ALA A 112 9.83 0.80 3.85
N ALA A 113 9.88 1.50 2.71
CA ALA A 113 10.36 0.91 1.47
C ALA A 113 11.81 0.43 1.61
N SER A 114 12.12 -0.71 0.99
CA SER A 114 13.49 -1.23 0.87
C SER A 114 14.19 -1.66 2.18
N VAL A 115 13.51 -1.63 3.33
CA VAL A 115 14.05 -2.14 4.61
C VAL A 115 13.66 -3.60 4.80
N LYS A 116 14.64 -4.48 4.91
CA LYS A 116 14.41 -5.92 5.10
C LYS A 116 13.96 -6.25 6.52
N THR A 117 13.14 -7.30 6.67
CA THR A 117 12.69 -7.81 7.98
C THR A 117 13.86 -8.13 8.88
N ARG A 118 14.89 -8.80 8.33
CA ARG A 118 16.11 -9.15 9.05
C ARG A 118 16.83 -7.94 9.66
N ALA A 119 16.91 -6.81 8.94
CA ALA A 119 17.56 -5.61 9.46
C ALA A 119 16.82 -5.04 10.68
N ILE A 120 15.48 -5.12 10.68
CA ILE A 120 14.66 -4.71 11.83
C ILE A 120 14.83 -5.68 13.01
N GLU A 121 14.82 -6.99 12.74
CA GLU A 121 15.05 -8.04 13.76
C GLU A 121 16.42 -7.90 14.42
N GLU A 122 17.48 -7.66 13.65
CA GLU A 122 18.84 -7.44 14.14
C GLU A 122 18.92 -6.14 14.98
N ALA A 123 18.30 -5.05 14.55
CA ALA A 123 18.25 -3.80 15.30
C ALA A 123 17.44 -3.93 16.62
N ALA A 124 16.38 -4.71 16.62
CA ALA A 124 15.60 -5.00 17.81
C ALA A 124 16.41 -5.82 18.84
N GLY A 125 17.34 -6.66 18.39
CA GLY A 125 18.24 -7.46 19.23
C GLY A 125 17.52 -8.53 20.06
N MET A 126 16.31 -8.94 19.64
CA MET A 126 15.48 -9.93 20.30
C MET A 126 14.58 -10.66 19.29
N GLU A 127 14.02 -11.79 19.70
CA GLU A 127 13.03 -12.51 18.91
C GLU A 127 11.68 -11.79 18.98
N ILE A 128 11.39 -10.95 18.00
CA ILE A 128 10.14 -10.21 17.85
C ILE A 128 9.56 -10.46 16.45
N ALA A 129 8.24 -10.52 16.34
CA ALA A 129 7.59 -10.66 15.07
C ALA A 129 7.73 -9.37 14.24
N VAL A 130 8.32 -9.48 13.05
CA VAL A 130 8.47 -8.38 12.09
C VAL A 130 7.79 -8.77 10.78
N ILE A 131 6.79 -8.00 10.38
CA ILE A 131 6.10 -8.15 9.11
C ILE A 131 6.46 -6.93 8.25
N ARG A 132 6.94 -7.17 7.04
CA ARG A 132 7.14 -6.09 6.06
C ARG A 132 5.88 -5.98 5.21
N ALA A 133 5.32 -4.79 5.12
CA ALA A 133 4.17 -4.48 4.30
C ALA A 133 4.55 -3.45 3.22
N MET A 134 3.98 -3.58 2.04
CA MET A 134 4.12 -2.60 0.98
C MET A 134 2.73 -2.19 0.47
N PRO A 135 2.05 -1.28 1.18
CA PRO A 135 0.79 -0.68 0.74
C PRO A 135 1.03 0.35 -0.36
N ASN A 136 -0.06 0.82 -0.97
CA ASN A 136 -0.02 1.92 -1.92
C ASN A 136 -1.09 2.99 -1.61
N THR A 137 -1.00 4.14 -2.27
CA THR A 137 -1.84 5.31 -1.94
C THR A 137 -3.35 5.12 -2.13
N PRO A 138 -3.88 4.27 -3.05
CA PRO A 138 -5.32 3.99 -3.12
C PRO A 138 -5.93 3.39 -1.85
N SER A 139 -5.12 2.92 -0.90
CA SER A 139 -5.55 2.53 0.45
C SER A 139 -6.35 3.61 1.17
N ALA A 140 -6.15 4.89 0.83
CA ALA A 140 -6.96 6.00 1.35
C ALA A 140 -8.48 5.86 1.06
N LEU A 141 -8.82 5.10 0.03
CA LEU A 141 -10.19 4.89 -0.43
C LEU A 141 -10.64 3.41 -0.31
N GLY A 142 -9.90 2.58 0.43
CA GLY A 142 -10.18 1.15 0.54
C GLY A 142 -9.91 0.36 -0.77
N ALA A 143 -9.25 0.98 -1.74
CA ALA A 143 -8.96 0.40 -3.05
C ALA A 143 -7.45 0.16 -3.25
N GLY A 144 -6.72 -0.02 -2.16
CA GLY A 144 -5.29 -0.29 -2.18
C GLY A 144 -4.95 -1.75 -2.44
N VAL A 145 -3.66 -2.01 -2.55
CA VAL A 145 -3.09 -3.35 -2.42
C VAL A 145 -1.88 -3.28 -1.50
N ALA A 146 -1.79 -4.23 -0.57
CA ALA A 146 -0.64 -4.38 0.32
C ALA A 146 -0.01 -5.76 0.12
N ALA A 147 1.25 -5.80 -0.30
CA ALA A 147 2.02 -7.03 -0.20
C ALA A 147 2.59 -7.17 1.20
N LEU A 148 2.44 -8.35 1.78
CA LEU A 148 2.92 -8.70 3.11
C LEU A 148 4.04 -9.73 3.00
N CYS A 149 5.09 -9.54 3.79
CA CYS A 149 6.20 -10.47 3.86
C CYS A 149 6.47 -10.84 5.32
N ARG A 150 6.57 -12.12 5.59
CA ARG A 150 6.80 -12.69 6.91
C ARG A 150 8.28 -12.63 7.28
N GLY A 151 8.61 -12.06 8.43
CA GLY A 151 9.91 -12.20 9.08
C GLY A 151 10.07 -13.53 9.82
N ARG A 152 11.23 -13.75 10.38
CA ARG A 152 11.66 -15.04 10.96
C ARG A 152 10.80 -15.48 12.16
N PHE A 153 10.34 -14.54 12.99
CA PHE A 153 9.65 -14.85 14.24
C PHE A 153 8.15 -14.57 14.21
N VAL A 154 7.57 -14.52 13.00
CA VAL A 154 6.13 -14.25 12.81
C VAL A 154 5.34 -15.55 12.85
N SER A 155 4.42 -15.67 13.81
CA SER A 155 3.45 -16.77 13.87
C SER A 155 2.33 -16.59 12.82
N ASP A 156 1.56 -17.66 12.58
CA ASP A 156 0.42 -17.60 11.68
C ASP A 156 -0.63 -16.61 12.17
N GLU A 157 -0.92 -16.57 13.48
CA GLU A 157 -1.89 -15.64 14.07
C GLU A 157 -1.47 -14.16 13.85
N LYS A 158 -0.16 -13.86 13.97
CA LYS A 158 0.34 -12.50 13.70
C LYS A 158 0.29 -12.15 12.22
N MET A 159 0.49 -13.13 11.35
CA MET A 159 0.35 -12.93 9.91
C MET A 159 -1.11 -12.69 9.53
N ASP A 160 -2.04 -13.48 10.06
CA ASP A 160 -3.48 -13.32 9.87
C ASP A 160 -3.98 -11.97 10.40
N LEU A 161 -3.42 -11.53 11.55
CA LEU A 161 -3.69 -10.19 12.07
C LEU A 161 -3.28 -9.11 11.06
N ALA A 162 -2.08 -9.19 10.48
CA ALA A 162 -1.63 -8.25 9.48
C ALA A 162 -2.51 -8.27 8.22
N HIS A 163 -2.93 -9.46 7.77
CA HIS A 163 -3.91 -9.60 6.69
C HIS A 163 -5.18 -8.82 6.98
N ARG A 164 -5.85 -9.11 8.10
CA ARG A 164 -7.10 -8.43 8.48
C ARG A 164 -6.94 -6.92 8.56
N ILE A 165 -5.81 -6.41 9.06
CA ILE A 165 -5.53 -4.97 9.13
C ILE A 165 -5.46 -4.35 7.73
N PHE A 166 -4.73 -4.96 6.81
CA PHE A 166 -4.56 -4.37 5.48
C PHE A 166 -5.73 -4.64 4.53
N GLU A 167 -6.54 -5.65 4.77
CA GLU A 167 -7.79 -5.92 4.04
C GLU A 167 -8.84 -4.82 4.26
N THR A 168 -8.81 -4.09 5.37
CA THR A 168 -9.67 -2.91 5.58
C THR A 168 -9.38 -1.77 4.60
N VAL A 169 -8.18 -1.76 4.03
CA VAL A 169 -7.72 -0.66 3.15
C VAL A 169 -7.49 -1.12 1.70
N GLY A 170 -7.83 -2.37 1.38
CA GLY A 170 -7.71 -2.94 0.04
C GLY A 170 -7.45 -4.43 0.05
N ARG A 171 -6.85 -4.95 -1.02
CA ARG A 171 -6.48 -6.37 -1.14
C ARG A 171 -5.10 -6.63 -0.54
N THR A 172 -4.90 -7.86 -0.03
CA THR A 172 -3.59 -8.30 0.46
C THR A 172 -3.05 -9.47 -0.37
N VAL A 173 -1.73 -9.55 -0.45
CA VAL A 173 -1.02 -10.71 -1.01
C VAL A 173 0.19 -11.02 -0.15
N VAL A 174 0.46 -12.29 0.10
CA VAL A 174 1.72 -12.71 0.76
C VAL A 174 2.75 -13.02 -0.29
N VAL A 175 3.96 -12.49 -0.11
CA VAL A 175 5.08 -12.73 -1.01
C VAL A 175 6.36 -13.01 -0.22
N ASP A 176 7.28 -13.74 -0.84
CA ASP A 176 8.65 -13.85 -0.32
C ASP A 176 9.33 -12.48 -0.34
N GLU A 177 10.22 -12.22 0.62
CA GLU A 177 10.91 -10.93 0.74
C GLU A 177 11.73 -10.56 -0.52
N LYS A 178 12.24 -11.56 -1.25
CA LYS A 178 12.96 -11.36 -2.53
C LYS A 178 12.12 -10.65 -3.61
N HIS A 179 10.79 -10.68 -3.50
CA HIS A 179 9.85 -10.05 -4.44
C HIS A 179 9.40 -8.64 -4.02
N MET A 180 9.69 -8.20 -2.79
CA MET A 180 9.19 -6.92 -2.26
C MET A 180 9.68 -5.69 -3.05
N ASP A 181 10.86 -5.75 -3.65
CA ASP A 181 11.34 -4.64 -4.48
C ASP A 181 10.62 -4.58 -5.83
N ALA A 182 10.24 -5.75 -6.40
CA ALA A 182 9.37 -5.81 -7.58
C ALA A 182 7.95 -5.31 -7.27
N VAL A 183 7.42 -5.66 -6.10
CA VAL A 183 6.15 -5.10 -5.59
C VAL A 183 6.23 -3.58 -5.48
N THR A 184 7.33 -3.04 -4.94
CA THR A 184 7.55 -1.59 -4.86
C THR A 184 7.50 -0.94 -6.23
N GLY A 185 8.18 -1.53 -7.23
CA GLY A 185 8.19 -1.04 -8.61
C GLY A 185 6.84 -1.14 -9.32
N LEU A 186 6.08 -2.21 -9.05
CA LEU A 186 4.80 -2.48 -9.71
C LEU A 186 3.62 -1.78 -9.01
N SER A 187 3.35 -2.09 -7.75
CA SER A 187 2.15 -1.61 -7.04
C SER A 187 2.40 -0.40 -6.16
N GLY A 188 3.61 -0.25 -5.60
CA GLY A 188 3.98 0.93 -4.83
C GLY A 188 4.08 2.18 -5.70
N SER A 189 4.75 2.08 -6.85
CA SER A 189 4.90 3.15 -7.85
C SER A 189 3.74 3.19 -8.86
N GLY A 190 3.03 2.09 -9.04
CA GLY A 190 1.98 1.87 -10.05
C GLY A 190 0.91 2.95 -10.11
N PRO A 191 0.40 3.49 -9.00
CA PRO A 191 -0.59 4.57 -9.07
C PRO A 191 -0.14 5.76 -9.91
N ALA A 192 1.16 6.13 -9.87
CA ALA A 192 1.69 7.22 -10.69
C ALA A 192 1.62 6.89 -12.19
N TYR A 193 1.87 5.64 -12.58
CA TYR A 193 1.78 5.22 -13.99
C TYR A 193 0.33 5.27 -14.49
N VAL A 194 -0.60 4.80 -13.66
CA VAL A 194 -2.04 4.84 -13.98
C VAL A 194 -2.54 6.28 -14.08
N TYR A 195 -2.07 7.20 -13.21
CA TYR A 195 -2.44 8.62 -13.32
C TYR A 195 -1.95 9.24 -14.64
N ILE A 196 -0.75 8.91 -15.11
CA ILE A 196 -0.25 9.36 -16.43
C ILE A 196 -1.14 8.81 -17.56
N ILE A 197 -1.57 7.54 -17.47
CA ILE A 197 -2.48 6.95 -18.47
C ILE A 197 -3.84 7.66 -18.47
N ILE A 198 -4.42 7.90 -17.29
CA ILE A 198 -5.71 8.59 -17.15
C ILE A 198 -5.59 10.03 -17.69
N GLU A 199 -4.51 10.73 -17.34
CA GLU A 199 -4.26 12.08 -17.84
C GLU A 199 -4.16 12.12 -19.37
N ALA A 200 -3.38 11.22 -19.97
CA ALA A 200 -3.23 11.11 -21.41
C ALA A 200 -4.56 10.82 -22.12
N LEU A 201 -5.39 9.91 -21.58
CA LEU A 201 -6.72 9.63 -22.10
C LEU A 201 -7.65 10.83 -22.00
N ALA A 202 -7.60 11.57 -20.88
CA ALA A 202 -8.38 12.79 -20.69
C ALA A 202 -7.96 13.89 -21.69
N GLU A 203 -6.66 14.09 -21.89
CA GLU A 203 -6.12 15.03 -22.90
C GLU A 203 -6.55 14.64 -24.32
N ALA A 204 -6.51 13.35 -24.65
CA ALA A 204 -7.01 12.85 -25.94
C ALA A 204 -8.52 13.13 -26.10
N GLY A 205 -9.32 12.93 -25.03
CA GLY A 205 -10.74 13.27 -25.04
C GLY A 205 -10.98 14.75 -25.35
N VAL A 206 -10.21 15.64 -24.75
CA VAL A 206 -10.28 17.09 -25.04
C VAL A 206 -9.85 17.37 -26.49
N LYS A 207 -8.82 16.70 -26.99
CA LYS A 207 -8.34 16.84 -28.37
C LYS A 207 -9.40 16.50 -29.40
N VAL A 208 -10.27 15.54 -29.10
CA VAL A 208 -11.38 15.14 -30.02
C VAL A 208 -12.69 15.87 -29.70
N GLY A 209 -12.68 16.90 -28.86
CA GLY A 209 -13.78 17.84 -28.66
C GLY A 209 -14.63 17.64 -27.39
N LEU A 210 -14.26 16.75 -26.50
CA LEU A 210 -14.99 16.62 -25.22
C LEU A 210 -14.62 17.76 -24.27
N PRO A 211 -15.56 18.27 -23.45
CA PRO A 211 -15.23 19.12 -22.31
C PRO A 211 -14.26 18.41 -21.35
N ARG A 212 -13.33 19.16 -20.75
CA ARG A 212 -12.24 18.61 -19.93
C ARG A 212 -12.73 17.79 -18.72
N ASP A 213 -13.74 18.27 -18.02
CA ASP A 213 -14.33 17.59 -16.88
C ASP A 213 -14.96 16.24 -17.27
N ILE A 214 -15.67 16.21 -18.39
CA ILE A 214 -16.26 14.98 -18.95
C ILE A 214 -15.16 14.03 -19.40
N ALA A 215 -14.15 14.50 -20.12
CA ALA A 215 -13.02 13.68 -20.58
C ALA A 215 -12.28 13.04 -19.39
N THR A 216 -12.03 13.81 -18.34
CA THR A 216 -11.38 13.31 -17.12
C THR A 216 -12.23 12.24 -16.41
N LEU A 217 -13.53 12.47 -16.26
CA LEU A 217 -14.45 11.49 -15.66
C LEU A 217 -14.47 10.19 -16.46
N LEU A 218 -14.63 10.28 -17.78
CA LEU A 218 -14.70 9.12 -18.68
C LEU A 218 -13.38 8.31 -18.62
N ALA A 219 -12.23 8.98 -18.69
CA ALA A 219 -10.93 8.33 -18.62
C ALA A 219 -10.73 7.59 -17.28
N ALA A 220 -11.01 8.26 -16.14
CA ALA A 220 -10.87 7.68 -14.82
C ALA A 220 -11.82 6.50 -14.61
N GLN A 221 -13.12 6.66 -14.99
CA GLN A 221 -14.10 5.59 -14.83
C GLN A 221 -13.81 4.39 -15.74
N THR A 222 -13.29 4.62 -16.94
CA THR A 222 -12.88 3.55 -17.86
C THR A 222 -11.72 2.76 -17.27
N ALA A 223 -10.68 3.42 -16.73
CA ALA A 223 -9.56 2.75 -16.08
C ALA A 223 -10.01 1.92 -14.86
N TYR A 224 -10.85 2.51 -14.01
CA TYR A 224 -11.41 1.83 -12.85
C TYR A 224 -12.25 0.60 -13.23
N GLY A 225 -13.18 0.75 -14.17
CA GLY A 225 -14.05 -0.33 -14.62
C GLY A 225 -13.28 -1.48 -15.28
N SER A 226 -12.26 -1.16 -16.08
CA SER A 226 -11.41 -2.16 -16.72
C SER A 226 -10.58 -2.95 -15.70
N ALA A 227 -10.00 -2.27 -14.71
CA ALA A 227 -9.30 -2.93 -13.61
C ALA A 227 -10.24 -3.83 -12.79
N LYS A 228 -11.46 -3.33 -12.50
CA LYS A 228 -12.48 -4.10 -11.78
C LYS A 228 -12.87 -5.35 -12.54
N MET A 229 -13.05 -5.29 -13.85
CA MET A 229 -13.33 -6.47 -14.69
C MET A 229 -12.25 -7.54 -14.55
N VAL A 230 -10.97 -7.17 -14.60
CA VAL A 230 -9.87 -8.14 -14.41
C VAL A 230 -9.92 -8.77 -13.03
N LEU A 231 -10.14 -7.97 -11.98
CA LEU A 231 -10.11 -8.43 -10.59
C LEU A 231 -11.28 -9.32 -10.22
N GLU A 232 -12.48 -9.06 -10.77
CA GLU A 232 -13.70 -9.79 -10.39
C GLU A 232 -13.96 -10.99 -11.28
N THR A 233 -13.59 -10.94 -12.56
CA THR A 233 -13.79 -12.08 -13.46
C THR A 233 -12.62 -13.06 -13.45
N GLY A 234 -11.42 -12.63 -13.03
CA GLY A 234 -10.20 -13.42 -13.14
C GLY A 234 -9.75 -13.70 -14.59
N TYR A 235 -10.42 -13.12 -15.59
CA TYR A 235 -10.03 -13.33 -16.99
C TYR A 235 -8.71 -12.67 -17.30
N HIS A 236 -7.94 -13.31 -18.17
CA HIS A 236 -6.71 -12.74 -18.66
C HIS A 236 -6.99 -11.42 -19.40
N PRO A 237 -6.25 -10.33 -19.16
CA PRO A 237 -6.50 -9.03 -19.79
C PRO A 237 -6.59 -9.05 -21.33
N ALA A 238 -5.86 -9.96 -21.98
CA ALA A 238 -5.95 -10.13 -23.43
C ALA A 238 -7.34 -10.58 -23.89
N LEU A 239 -8.00 -11.48 -23.14
CA LEU A 239 -9.36 -11.94 -23.47
C LEU A 239 -10.38 -10.80 -23.31
N LEU A 240 -10.23 -9.99 -22.26
CA LEU A 240 -11.09 -8.82 -22.06
C LEU A 240 -10.87 -7.76 -23.15
N LYS A 241 -9.62 -7.54 -23.58
CA LYS A 241 -9.29 -6.67 -24.71
C LYS A 241 -9.95 -7.17 -25.99
N ASP A 242 -9.85 -8.46 -26.29
CA ASP A 242 -10.45 -9.05 -27.48
C ASP A 242 -11.99 -8.95 -27.48
N ALA A 243 -12.62 -9.10 -26.32
CA ALA A 243 -14.07 -8.96 -26.17
C ALA A 243 -14.61 -7.56 -26.52
N VAL A 244 -13.80 -6.50 -26.39
CA VAL A 244 -14.20 -5.14 -26.76
C VAL A 244 -13.70 -4.74 -28.16
N THR A 245 -13.04 -5.66 -28.88
CA THR A 245 -12.48 -5.42 -30.22
C THR A 245 -13.34 -6.11 -31.27
N THR A 246 -14.21 -5.34 -31.95
CA THR A 246 -15.08 -5.86 -33.01
C THR A 246 -14.41 -5.73 -34.37
N PRO A 247 -14.71 -6.62 -35.34
CA PRO A 247 -14.20 -6.48 -36.73
C PRO A 247 -14.54 -5.12 -37.33
N ALA A 248 -13.52 -4.45 -37.88
CA ALA A 248 -13.62 -3.10 -38.45
C ALA A 248 -14.13 -2.00 -37.46
N GLY A 249 -14.08 -2.27 -36.15
CA GLY A 249 -14.44 -1.30 -35.14
C GLY A 249 -13.30 -0.31 -34.84
N CYS A 250 -13.65 0.86 -34.28
CA CYS A 250 -12.66 1.91 -33.93
C CYS A 250 -11.64 1.47 -32.87
N THR A 251 -11.96 0.43 -32.06
CA THR A 251 -11.08 -0.06 -31.01
C THR A 251 -9.77 -0.61 -31.54
N ILE A 252 -9.80 -1.34 -32.66
CA ILE A 252 -8.58 -1.92 -33.24
C ILE A 252 -7.63 -0.85 -33.76
N ASP A 253 -8.16 0.22 -34.37
CA ASP A 253 -7.33 1.33 -34.83
C ASP A 253 -6.61 2.01 -33.67
N GLY A 254 -7.31 2.26 -32.56
CA GLY A 254 -6.71 2.80 -31.35
C GLY A 254 -5.65 1.87 -30.73
N ILE A 255 -5.87 0.54 -30.75
CA ILE A 255 -4.89 -0.43 -30.23
C ILE A 255 -3.61 -0.40 -31.07
N LEU A 256 -3.72 -0.33 -32.40
CA LEU A 256 -2.56 -0.26 -33.29
C LEU A 256 -1.70 0.96 -33.01
N GLU A 257 -2.30 2.13 -32.81
CA GLU A 257 -1.59 3.35 -32.42
C GLU A 257 -0.86 3.21 -31.07
N LEU A 258 -1.48 2.54 -30.10
CA LEU A 258 -0.83 2.28 -28.78
C LEU A 258 0.35 1.31 -28.89
N GLU A 259 0.25 0.29 -29.75
CA GLU A 259 1.36 -0.66 -29.98
C GLU A 259 2.49 0.02 -30.76
N GLU A 260 2.20 0.82 -31.80
CA GLU A 260 3.20 1.59 -32.55
C GLU A 260 3.88 2.64 -31.65
N GLY A 261 3.11 3.33 -30.79
CA GLY A 261 3.62 4.26 -29.78
C GLY A 261 4.43 3.60 -28.66
N GLY A 262 4.50 2.26 -28.61
CA GLY A 262 5.34 1.51 -27.67
C GLY A 262 4.87 1.56 -26.22
N LEU A 263 3.58 1.79 -25.94
CA LEU A 263 3.01 1.89 -24.60
C LEU A 263 3.41 0.69 -23.72
N ARG A 264 3.31 -0.52 -24.25
CA ARG A 264 3.66 -1.77 -23.53
C ARG A 264 5.12 -1.76 -23.10
N VAL A 265 6.03 -1.39 -23.98
CA VAL A 265 7.46 -1.33 -23.70
C VAL A 265 7.78 -0.26 -22.67
N ALA A 266 7.12 0.91 -22.74
CA ALA A 266 7.30 2.00 -21.79
C ALA A 266 6.90 1.57 -20.37
N LEU A 267 5.75 0.93 -20.20
CA LEU A 267 5.28 0.43 -18.90
C LEU A 267 6.19 -0.65 -18.32
N ILE A 268 6.66 -1.61 -19.15
CA ILE A 268 7.60 -2.65 -18.71
C ILE A 268 8.90 -1.99 -18.21
N LYS A 269 9.47 -1.06 -18.98
CA LYS A 269 10.70 -0.35 -18.59
C LYS A 269 10.50 0.47 -17.33
N ALA A 270 9.36 1.13 -17.14
CA ALA A 270 9.06 1.91 -15.94
C ALA A 270 9.10 1.03 -14.68
N VAL A 271 8.41 -0.12 -14.71
CA VAL A 271 8.41 -1.08 -13.58
C VAL A 271 9.81 -1.63 -13.33
N MET A 272 10.56 -2.01 -14.37
CA MET A 272 11.93 -2.52 -14.22
C MET A 272 12.86 -1.48 -13.56
N ARG A 273 12.82 -0.23 -14.02
CA ARG A 273 13.67 0.84 -13.46
C ARG A 273 13.30 1.19 -12.02
N ALA A 274 12.02 1.23 -11.69
CA ALA A 274 11.58 1.45 -10.32
C ALA A 274 12.00 0.30 -9.39
N THR A 275 11.90 -0.95 -9.85
CA THR A 275 12.36 -2.14 -9.12
C THR A 275 13.87 -2.09 -8.88
N GLU A 276 14.65 -1.75 -9.90
CA GLU A 276 16.11 -1.61 -9.78
C GLU A 276 16.48 -0.52 -8.78
N ARG A 277 15.78 0.63 -8.82
CA ARG A 277 16.01 1.70 -7.84
C ARG A 277 15.64 1.29 -6.42
N ALA A 278 14.57 0.54 -6.23
CA ALA A 278 14.19 -0.01 -4.93
C ALA A 278 15.28 -0.91 -4.35
N LYS A 279 15.89 -1.79 -5.18
CA LYS A 279 17.04 -2.64 -4.78
C LYS A 279 18.26 -1.80 -4.36
N GLN A 280 18.57 -0.75 -5.11
CA GLN A 280 19.69 0.14 -4.77
C GLN A 280 19.49 0.84 -3.42
N LEU A 281 18.27 1.29 -3.13
CA LEU A 281 17.92 1.91 -1.85
C LEU A 281 17.95 0.93 -0.68
N ALA A 282 17.82 -0.37 -0.94
CA ALA A 282 17.94 -1.42 0.08
C ALA A 282 19.41 -1.80 0.39
N ALA A 283 20.34 -1.48 -0.50
CA ALA A 283 21.76 -1.85 -0.39
C ALA A 283 22.64 -0.74 0.22
N GLY A 284 22.17 0.49 0.31
CA GLY A 284 22.84 1.66 0.90
C GLY A 284 22.18 2.11 2.17
#